data_0c7d88f528a17a3035a68534524e97c7
#
_entry.id   0c7d88f528a17a3035a68534524e97c7
#
_cell.length_a   1.000
_cell.length_b   1.000
_cell.length_c   1.000
_cell.angle_alpha   90.00
_cell.angle_beta   90.00
_cell.angle_gamma   90.00
#
_symmetry.space_group_name_H-M   'P 1'
#
loop_
_entity.id
_entity.type
_entity.pdbx_description
1 polymer ?
#
loop_
_entity_poly.entity_id
_entity_poly.type
_entity_poly.pdbx_seq_one_letter_code
_entity_poly.pdbx_strand_id
1 'polypeptide(L)'
;MGRQVIPKRPLAKRRPKPKRLIRKKRPLSRSKAPQPEAKSSRRKPPAQPNSERIIATLPLLSFERLRGIWKNCLVKLASNEDGLWHDSAIQVLSAIEVEWDRRSRVARPDEFFTWPSTEATGGNGKLMLQPSVSDGMLSYLDYRVGRQNGEVASIRQRILSRVFEGRLPPVFPTDYMSSWGAPKSAARLRKIAESIAAFTRNAKRRRDYKMDDAISDWESDLGFLYDRYYIGHFSFGWPITRI
;
A
#
# COMPACT_ATOMS: atom_id res chain seq x y z
N MET A 1 11.45 -7.37 -62.09
CA MET A 1 11.16 -6.14 -61.35
C MET A 1 9.64 -5.92 -61.38
N GLY A 2 8.91 -6.34 -60.38
CA GLY A 2 7.46 -6.20 -60.27
C GLY A 2 7.11 -5.35 -59.02
N ARG A 3 6.54 -4.16 -59.23
CA ARG A 3 6.04 -3.28 -58.17
C ARG A 3 4.70 -3.82 -57.70
N GLN A 4 4.61 -4.20 -56.41
CA GLN A 4 3.33 -4.51 -55.75
C GLN A 4 2.62 -3.20 -55.42
N VAL A 5 1.38 -3.09 -55.87
CA VAL A 5 0.46 -1.99 -55.61
C VAL A 5 -0.32 -2.33 -54.32
N ILE A 6 -0.17 -1.50 -53.30
CA ILE A 6 -0.89 -1.63 -52.00
C ILE A 6 -2.26 -0.99 -52.15
N PRO A 7 -3.39 -1.69 -51.88
CA PRO A 7 -4.73 -1.09 -51.94
C PRO A 7 -5.00 -0.14 -50.75
N LYS A 8 -5.50 1.05 -51.03
CA LYS A 8 -5.91 2.07 -50.07
C LYS A 8 -7.19 1.62 -49.33
N ARG A 9 -7.16 1.64 -48.00
CA ARG A 9 -8.32 1.39 -47.13
C ARG A 9 -9.36 2.52 -47.27
N PRO A 10 -10.66 2.21 -47.31
CA PRO A 10 -11.70 3.20 -47.39
C PRO A 10 -11.92 3.89 -46.01
N LEU A 11 -12.09 5.22 -46.07
CA LEU A 11 -12.43 6.10 -44.97
C LEU A 11 -13.78 5.74 -44.33
N ALA A 12 -13.80 5.48 -43.03
CA ALA A 12 -15.00 5.21 -42.23
C ALA A 12 -15.86 6.50 -42.13
N LYS A 13 -17.10 6.42 -42.58
CA LYS A 13 -18.11 7.49 -42.50
C LYS A 13 -18.45 7.82 -41.05
N ARG A 14 -18.26 9.09 -40.65
CA ARG A 14 -18.63 9.63 -39.33
C ARG A 14 -20.15 9.54 -39.13
N ARG A 15 -20.57 8.90 -38.04
CA ARG A 15 -21.97 8.89 -37.57
C ARG A 15 -22.39 10.29 -37.07
N PRO A 16 -23.59 10.79 -37.41
CA PRO A 16 -24.07 12.06 -36.89
C PRO A 16 -24.46 11.97 -35.41
N LYS A 17 -24.14 13.01 -34.65
CA LYS A 17 -24.48 13.15 -33.22
C LYS A 17 -25.98 13.33 -33.04
N PRO A 18 -26.62 12.74 -32.01
CA PRO A 18 -28.03 12.94 -31.71
C PRO A 18 -28.31 14.36 -31.22
N LYS A 19 -29.37 14.98 -31.79
CA LYS A 19 -29.85 16.32 -31.42
C LYS A 19 -30.44 16.31 -30.00
N ARG A 20 -29.95 17.20 -29.13
CA ARG A 20 -30.49 17.46 -27.79
C ARG A 20 -31.89 18.04 -27.90
N LEU A 21 -32.90 17.34 -27.38
CA LEU A 21 -34.26 17.83 -27.17
C LEU A 21 -34.29 18.91 -26.08
N ILE A 22 -34.65 20.11 -26.48
CA ILE A 22 -34.87 21.25 -25.58
C ILE A 22 -36.20 21.02 -24.84
N ARG A 23 -36.11 20.75 -23.55
CA ARG A 23 -37.31 20.60 -22.68
C ARG A 23 -37.80 21.96 -22.25
N LYS A 24 -38.99 22.36 -22.77
CA LYS A 24 -39.71 23.58 -22.41
C LYS A 24 -40.02 23.62 -20.91
N LYS A 25 -39.61 24.69 -20.23
CA LYS A 25 -39.95 25.00 -18.86
C LYS A 25 -41.42 25.37 -18.73
N ARG A 26 -42.18 24.70 -17.89
CA ARG A 26 -43.51 25.10 -17.43
C ARG A 26 -43.37 26.04 -16.23
N PRO A 27 -44.09 27.17 -16.16
CA PRO A 27 -44.16 27.97 -14.95
C PRO A 27 -45.26 27.39 -14.04
N LEU A 28 -44.92 27.05 -12.83
CA LEU A 28 -45.87 26.76 -11.75
C LEU A 28 -45.54 27.64 -10.57
N SER A 29 -46.30 28.72 -10.47
CA SER A 29 -46.48 29.47 -9.25
C SER A 29 -47.24 28.58 -8.25
N ARG A 30 -46.58 28.26 -7.11
CA ARG A 30 -47.27 27.68 -5.97
C ARG A 30 -46.78 28.37 -4.71
N SER A 31 -47.71 29.07 -4.03
CA SER A 31 -47.58 29.73 -2.76
C SER A 31 -46.89 28.84 -1.73
N LYS A 32 -45.83 29.38 -1.14
CA LYS A 32 -45.11 28.74 -0.01
C LYS A 32 -45.96 28.90 1.25
N ALA A 33 -46.47 27.77 1.76
CA ALA A 33 -46.87 27.66 3.15
C ALA A 33 -45.60 27.72 4.04
N PRO A 34 -45.67 28.29 5.26
CA PRO A 34 -44.52 28.36 6.16
C PRO A 34 -44.10 26.94 6.54
N GLN A 35 -42.84 26.61 6.20
CA GLN A 35 -42.22 25.34 6.64
C GLN A 35 -41.99 25.42 8.16
N PRO A 36 -42.27 24.34 8.91
CA PRO A 36 -41.89 24.25 10.31
C PRO A 36 -40.38 24.27 10.42
N GLU A 37 -39.88 25.10 11.32
CA GLU A 37 -38.47 25.24 11.65
C GLU A 37 -37.79 23.87 11.82
N ALA A 38 -36.84 23.58 10.95
CA ALA A 38 -36.01 22.38 11.04
C ALA A 38 -35.28 22.40 12.38
N LYS A 39 -35.67 21.52 13.30
CA LYS A 39 -34.95 21.27 14.54
C LYS A 39 -33.50 21.04 14.18
N SER A 40 -32.65 22.01 14.52
CA SER A 40 -31.22 21.91 14.45
C SER A 40 -30.79 20.61 15.12
N SER A 41 -30.48 19.60 14.33
CA SER A 41 -29.88 18.37 14.82
C SER A 41 -28.52 18.76 15.40
N ARG A 42 -28.42 18.93 16.69
CA ARG A 42 -27.13 19.05 17.41
C ARG A 42 -26.29 17.86 16.97
N ARG A 43 -25.38 18.08 16.04
CA ARG A 43 -24.36 17.10 15.70
C ARG A 43 -23.62 16.78 17.01
N LYS A 44 -23.75 15.54 17.47
CA LYS A 44 -22.94 15.07 18.59
C LYS A 44 -21.48 15.39 18.28
N PRO A 45 -20.72 15.97 19.23
CA PRO A 45 -19.30 16.19 19.04
C PRO A 45 -18.67 14.84 18.63
N PRO A 46 -17.68 14.84 17.71
CA PRO A 46 -17.02 13.61 17.30
C PRO A 46 -16.52 12.90 18.56
N ALA A 47 -16.85 11.62 18.67
CA ALA A 47 -16.44 10.82 19.82
C ALA A 47 -14.90 10.87 19.90
N GLN A 48 -14.38 11.19 21.09
CA GLN A 48 -12.94 11.19 21.34
C GLN A 48 -12.37 9.79 21.03
N PRO A 49 -11.17 9.71 20.44
CA PRO A 49 -10.55 8.43 20.18
C PRO A 49 -10.26 7.72 21.49
N ASN A 50 -10.85 6.55 21.66
CA ASN A 50 -10.58 5.74 22.85
C ASN A 50 -9.40 4.81 22.58
N SER A 51 -8.19 5.38 22.50
CA SER A 51 -6.95 4.63 22.29
C SER A 51 -6.72 3.57 23.36
N GLU A 52 -7.04 3.88 24.63
CA GLU A 52 -6.88 2.95 25.76
C GLU A 52 -7.75 1.69 25.58
N ARG A 53 -8.99 1.85 25.14
CA ARG A 53 -9.88 0.71 24.87
C ARG A 53 -9.36 -0.16 23.73
N ILE A 54 -8.84 0.45 22.66
CA ILE A 54 -8.23 -0.28 21.55
C ILE A 54 -7.01 -1.04 22.08
N ILE A 55 -6.11 -0.38 22.80
CA ILE A 55 -4.88 -0.97 23.34
C ILE A 55 -5.21 -2.16 24.24
N ALA A 56 -6.19 -2.05 25.11
CA ALA A 56 -6.61 -3.14 25.99
C ALA A 56 -7.10 -4.39 25.23
N THR A 57 -7.60 -4.23 24.01
CA THR A 57 -8.08 -5.36 23.19
C THR A 57 -7.01 -6.00 22.31
N LEU A 58 -5.85 -5.36 22.08
CA LEU A 58 -4.82 -5.86 21.17
C LEU A 58 -4.37 -7.30 21.44
N PRO A 59 -4.18 -7.74 22.70
CA PRO A 59 -3.78 -9.11 23.00
C PRO A 59 -4.76 -10.19 22.51
N LEU A 60 -6.03 -9.83 22.35
CA LEU A 60 -7.12 -10.74 21.95
C LEU A 60 -7.33 -10.79 20.44
N LEU A 61 -6.69 -9.90 19.67
CA LEU A 61 -6.92 -9.77 18.25
C LEU A 61 -6.04 -10.73 17.44
N SER A 62 -6.55 -11.21 16.29
CA SER A 62 -5.74 -11.92 15.31
C SER A 62 -4.70 -11.00 14.65
N PHE A 63 -3.66 -11.58 14.04
CA PHE A 63 -2.65 -10.82 13.28
C PHE A 63 -3.28 -9.97 12.17
N GLU A 64 -4.29 -10.48 11.48
CA GLU A 64 -5.01 -9.76 10.43
C GLU A 64 -5.72 -8.51 10.96
N ARG A 65 -6.36 -8.61 12.12
CA ARG A 65 -7.01 -7.48 12.76
C ARG A 65 -5.99 -6.44 13.26
N LEU A 66 -4.88 -6.89 13.84
CA LEU A 66 -3.79 -6.00 14.25
C LEU A 66 -3.23 -5.23 13.05
N ARG A 67 -3.00 -5.93 11.93
CA ARG A 67 -2.57 -5.31 10.67
C ARG A 67 -3.58 -4.27 10.17
N GLY A 68 -4.87 -4.58 10.20
CA GLY A 68 -5.93 -3.64 9.81
C GLY A 68 -5.94 -2.39 10.67
N ILE A 69 -5.81 -2.50 11.99
CA ILE A 69 -5.73 -1.34 12.90
C ILE A 69 -4.45 -0.55 12.62
N TRP A 70 -3.31 -1.23 12.48
CA TRP A 70 -2.03 -0.61 12.17
C TRP A 70 -2.12 0.22 10.88
N LYS A 71 -2.68 -0.33 9.80
CA LYS A 71 -2.89 0.38 8.54
C LYS A 71 -3.79 1.61 8.71
N ASN A 72 -4.91 1.46 9.41
CA ASN A 72 -5.82 2.58 9.67
C ASN A 72 -5.13 3.73 10.41
N CYS A 73 -4.26 3.43 11.37
CA CYS A 73 -3.46 4.44 12.04
C CYS A 73 -2.52 5.16 11.06
N LEU A 74 -1.85 4.44 10.14
CA LEU A 74 -0.99 5.06 9.13
C LEU A 74 -1.76 5.97 8.17
N VAL A 75 -2.95 5.56 7.74
CA VAL A 75 -3.83 6.38 6.91
C VAL A 75 -4.21 7.68 7.65
N LYS A 76 -4.57 7.59 8.93
CA LYS A 76 -4.87 8.76 9.76
C LYS A 76 -3.67 9.70 9.89
N LEU A 77 -2.48 9.16 10.12
CA LEU A 77 -1.24 9.95 10.18
C LEU A 77 -0.87 10.57 8.83
N ALA A 78 -1.27 9.97 7.71
CA ALA A 78 -1.00 10.49 6.38
C ALA A 78 -1.96 11.61 5.96
N SER A 79 -3.16 11.69 6.54
CA SER A 79 -4.16 12.70 6.22
C SER A 79 -3.86 14.09 6.80
N ASN A 80 -2.73 14.28 7.49
CA ASN A 80 -2.31 15.55 8.12
C ASN A 80 -3.37 16.15 9.07
N GLU A 81 -4.26 15.33 9.62
CA GLU A 81 -5.19 15.75 10.66
C GLU A 81 -4.40 15.89 11.97
N ASP A 82 -4.01 17.10 12.30
CA ASP A 82 -3.40 17.40 13.59
C ASP A 82 -4.43 17.26 14.74
N GLY A 83 -3.97 16.84 15.91
CA GLY A 83 -4.77 16.84 17.12
C GLY A 83 -4.91 15.47 17.80
N LEU A 84 -5.96 15.30 18.61
CA LEU A 84 -6.19 14.11 19.46
C LEU A 84 -6.14 12.77 18.71
N TRP A 85 -6.55 12.75 17.44
CA TRP A 85 -6.49 11.56 16.60
C TRP A 85 -5.08 11.17 16.21
N HIS A 86 -4.20 12.15 15.98
CA HIS A 86 -2.81 11.91 15.64
C HIS A 86 -2.06 11.23 16.77
N ASP A 87 -2.14 11.79 17.97
CA ASP A 87 -1.49 11.24 19.17
C ASP A 87 -2.03 9.85 19.52
N SER A 88 -3.34 9.68 19.42
CA SER A 88 -3.98 8.38 19.61
C SER A 88 -3.52 7.34 18.62
N ALA A 89 -3.33 7.71 17.34
CA ALA A 89 -2.82 6.79 16.33
C ALA A 89 -1.36 6.38 16.62
N ILE A 90 -0.52 7.31 17.08
CA ILE A 90 0.86 7.00 17.49
C ILE A 90 0.87 6.04 18.68
N GLN A 91 0.05 6.29 19.71
CA GLN A 91 -0.05 5.41 20.87
C GLN A 91 -0.49 3.98 20.49
N VAL A 92 -1.51 3.86 19.66
CA VAL A 92 -2.00 2.56 19.18
C VAL A 92 -0.95 1.84 18.34
N LEU A 93 -0.23 2.54 17.43
CA LEU A 93 0.86 1.96 16.64
C LEU A 93 1.95 1.40 17.54
N SER A 94 2.40 2.18 18.51
CA SER A 94 3.44 1.74 19.47
C SER A 94 2.98 0.52 20.27
N ALA A 95 1.73 0.49 20.70
CA ALA A 95 1.17 -0.65 21.41
C ALA A 95 1.06 -1.91 20.54
N ILE A 96 0.72 -1.78 19.25
CA ILE A 96 0.73 -2.91 18.30
C ILE A 96 2.14 -3.45 18.13
N GLU A 97 3.15 -2.61 18.01
CA GLU A 97 4.54 -3.04 17.87
C GLU A 97 5.04 -3.77 19.13
N VAL A 98 4.62 -3.33 20.32
CA VAL A 98 4.88 -4.05 21.59
C VAL A 98 4.19 -5.41 21.61
N GLU A 99 2.94 -5.49 21.14
CA GLU A 99 2.21 -6.76 21.05
C GLU A 99 2.85 -7.72 20.05
N TRP A 100 3.34 -7.24 18.91
CA TRP A 100 4.10 -8.05 17.96
C TRP A 100 5.39 -8.60 18.58
N ASP A 101 6.11 -7.78 19.35
CA ASP A 101 7.30 -8.23 20.08
C ASP A 101 6.96 -9.31 21.12
N ARG A 102 5.88 -9.12 21.88
CA ARG A 102 5.40 -10.12 22.84
C ARG A 102 5.09 -11.45 22.14
N ARG A 103 4.37 -11.40 21.02
CA ARG A 103 4.03 -12.60 20.24
C ARG A 103 5.24 -13.26 19.64
N SER A 104 6.23 -12.50 19.19
CA SER A 104 7.48 -13.08 18.64
C SER A 104 8.26 -13.93 19.64
N ARG A 105 8.12 -13.63 20.95
CA ARG A 105 8.78 -14.38 22.02
C ARG A 105 8.04 -15.65 22.42
N VAL A 106 6.74 -15.71 22.13
CA VAL A 106 5.87 -16.82 22.54
C VAL A 106 5.60 -17.77 21.39
N ALA A 107 5.62 -17.27 20.15
CA ALA A 107 5.31 -18.07 18.97
C ALA A 107 6.37 -19.17 18.77
N ARG A 108 5.87 -20.40 18.58
CA ARG A 108 6.73 -21.51 18.16
C ARG A 108 7.05 -21.36 16.68
N PRO A 109 8.25 -21.77 16.23
CA PRO A 109 8.65 -21.72 14.82
C PRO A 109 7.62 -22.38 13.88
N ASP A 110 6.92 -23.38 14.36
CA ASP A 110 5.97 -24.20 13.60
C ASP A 110 4.60 -23.53 13.41
N GLU A 111 4.31 -22.46 14.16
CA GLU A 111 3.06 -21.67 14.04
C GLU A 111 3.16 -20.58 12.98
N PHE A 112 4.36 -20.36 12.43
CA PHE A 112 4.53 -19.42 11.36
C PHE A 112 4.09 -20.04 10.04
N PHE A 113 3.50 -19.19 9.19
CA PHE A 113 3.17 -19.54 7.82
C PHE A 113 4.35 -20.28 7.17
N THR A 114 4.19 -21.58 6.93
CA THR A 114 5.14 -22.33 6.14
C THR A 114 5.08 -21.80 4.73
N TRP A 115 6.16 -21.14 4.31
CA TRP A 115 6.36 -20.79 2.93
C TRP A 115 6.22 -22.06 2.09
N PRO A 116 5.36 -22.10 1.07
CA PRO A 116 5.35 -23.24 0.17
C PRO A 116 6.76 -23.35 -0.41
N SER A 117 7.48 -24.42 -0.05
CA SER A 117 8.82 -24.67 -0.57
C SER A 117 8.72 -24.66 -2.09
N THR A 118 9.48 -23.82 -2.74
CA THR A 118 9.64 -23.77 -4.19
C THR A 118 10.55 -24.90 -4.68
N GLU A 119 10.55 -26.04 -4.01
CA GLU A 119 11.06 -27.30 -4.52
C GLU A 119 10.09 -27.85 -5.56
N ALA A 120 9.84 -27.07 -6.58
CA ALA A 120 9.33 -27.59 -7.84
C ALA A 120 10.50 -28.28 -8.56
N THR A 121 10.77 -29.50 -8.18
CA THR A 121 11.58 -30.42 -8.99
C THR A 121 11.00 -30.47 -10.39
N GLY A 122 11.71 -29.90 -11.39
CA GLY A 122 11.42 -30.09 -12.79
C GLY A 122 10.54 -29.06 -13.48
N GLY A 123 10.51 -27.83 -13.03
CA GLY A 123 9.81 -26.76 -13.74
C GLY A 123 10.53 -26.34 -15.03
N ASN A 124 9.85 -26.44 -16.18
CA ASN A 124 10.27 -26.01 -17.52
C ASN A 124 10.49 -24.48 -17.64
N GLY A 125 11.08 -23.81 -16.66
CA GLY A 125 11.43 -22.38 -16.75
C GLY A 125 10.26 -21.40 -16.91
N LYS A 126 9.02 -21.87 -17.02
CA LYS A 126 7.83 -21.04 -16.91
C LYS A 126 7.48 -20.91 -15.42
N LEU A 127 8.10 -19.96 -14.74
CA LEU A 127 7.58 -19.44 -13.49
C LEU A 127 6.18 -18.89 -13.77
N MET A 128 5.19 -19.76 -13.67
CA MET A 128 3.82 -19.34 -13.44
C MET A 128 3.83 -18.71 -12.04
N LEU A 129 4.08 -17.42 -11.99
CA LEU A 129 3.78 -16.62 -10.80
C LEU A 129 2.27 -16.68 -10.61
N GLN A 130 1.82 -17.68 -9.87
CA GLN A 130 0.47 -17.65 -9.36
C GLN A 130 0.34 -16.40 -8.48
N PRO A 131 -0.75 -15.65 -8.57
CA PRO A 131 -0.94 -14.42 -7.78
C PRO A 131 -0.84 -14.61 -6.26
N SER A 132 -0.86 -15.85 -5.79
CA SER A 132 -0.77 -16.24 -4.38
C SER A 132 0.64 -16.50 -3.88
N VAL A 133 1.65 -16.46 -4.76
CA VAL A 133 3.03 -16.78 -4.36
C VAL A 133 3.74 -15.50 -3.99
N SER A 134 4.05 -15.42 -2.74
CA SER A 134 5.01 -14.53 -2.09
C SER A 134 4.52 -13.16 -1.67
N ASP A 135 3.56 -13.11 -0.81
CA ASP A 135 3.40 -11.95 0.02
C ASP A 135 4.59 -11.84 0.97
N GLY A 136 5.63 -11.14 0.53
CA GLY A 136 6.72 -10.75 1.42
C GLY A 136 6.24 -9.73 2.44
N MET A 137 7.10 -9.38 3.38
CA MET A 137 6.77 -8.44 4.47
C MET A 137 6.11 -7.15 3.98
N LEU A 138 6.60 -6.55 2.88
CA LEU A 138 6.04 -5.32 2.34
C LEU A 138 4.60 -5.53 1.85
N SER A 139 4.35 -6.60 1.12
CA SER A 139 3.00 -6.94 0.65
C SER A 139 2.07 -7.27 1.81
N TYR A 140 2.54 -8.03 2.80
CA TYR A 140 1.78 -8.32 4.02
C TYR A 140 1.35 -7.04 4.74
N LEU A 141 2.19 -6.02 4.77
CA LEU A 141 1.90 -4.71 5.37
C LEU A 141 1.15 -3.76 4.42
N ASP A 142 0.57 -4.28 3.34
CA ASP A 142 -0.22 -3.54 2.35
C ASP A 142 0.58 -2.44 1.61
N TYR A 143 1.90 -2.60 1.46
CA TYR A 143 2.67 -1.76 0.57
C TYR A 143 2.33 -2.14 -0.87
N ARG A 144 1.55 -1.30 -1.52
CA ARG A 144 1.02 -1.52 -2.88
C ARG A 144 1.34 -0.32 -3.76
N VAL A 145 1.71 -0.61 -5.01
CA VAL A 145 2.09 0.38 -6.04
C VAL A 145 1.24 0.22 -7.29
N GLY A 146 1.27 1.22 -8.16
CA GLY A 146 0.61 1.20 -9.46
C GLY A 146 -0.83 1.71 -9.43
N ARG A 147 -1.37 1.93 -10.62
CA ARG A 147 -2.59 2.71 -10.85
C ARG A 147 -3.87 2.10 -10.28
N GLN A 148 -4.03 0.78 -10.33
CA GLN A 148 -5.32 0.15 -10.00
C GLN A 148 -5.50 -0.12 -8.51
N ASN A 149 -4.44 -0.62 -7.86
CA ASN A 149 -4.49 -1.08 -6.47
C ASN A 149 -3.40 -0.43 -5.61
N GLY A 150 -2.70 0.58 -6.14
CA GLY A 150 -1.63 1.27 -5.43
C GLY A 150 -2.16 2.20 -4.35
N GLU A 151 -1.43 2.28 -3.26
CA GLU A 151 -1.64 3.29 -2.24
C GLU A 151 -1.03 4.63 -2.69
N VAL A 152 -1.56 5.74 -2.20
CA VAL A 152 -0.97 7.06 -2.46
C VAL A 152 0.42 7.16 -1.84
N ALA A 153 1.30 7.97 -2.43
CA ALA A 153 2.70 8.09 -2.03
C ALA A 153 2.88 8.35 -0.52
N SER A 154 2.06 9.21 0.08
CA SER A 154 2.14 9.50 1.51
C SER A 154 1.88 8.28 2.41
N ILE A 155 0.96 7.40 2.03
CA ILE A 155 0.69 6.15 2.75
C ILE A 155 1.84 5.16 2.53
N ARG A 156 2.30 4.99 1.28
CA ARG A 156 3.44 4.10 0.97
C ARG A 156 4.69 4.49 1.77
N GLN A 157 5.03 5.77 1.77
CA GLN A 157 6.17 6.29 2.52
C GLN A 157 6.02 6.11 4.03
N ARG A 158 4.80 6.24 4.58
CA ARG A 158 4.53 5.91 5.99
C ARG A 158 4.73 4.43 6.29
N ILE A 159 4.25 3.55 5.41
CA ILE A 159 4.49 2.11 5.56
C ILE A 159 6.00 1.83 5.57
N LEU A 160 6.75 2.34 4.59
CA LEU A 160 8.19 2.14 4.49
C LEU A 160 8.95 2.69 5.70
N SER A 161 8.57 3.88 6.18
CA SER A 161 9.13 4.46 7.40
C SER A 161 8.91 3.53 8.60
N ARG A 162 7.69 3.01 8.77
CA ARG A 162 7.40 2.09 9.88
C ARG A 162 8.10 0.74 9.73
N VAL A 163 8.23 0.23 8.52
CA VAL A 163 9.03 -0.98 8.25
C VAL A 163 10.50 -0.76 8.61
N PHE A 164 11.04 0.42 8.37
CA PHE A 164 12.42 0.74 8.74
C PHE A 164 12.57 0.99 10.25
N GLU A 165 11.73 1.82 10.84
CA GLU A 165 11.88 2.32 12.20
C GLU A 165 11.32 1.38 13.27
N GLY A 166 10.25 0.63 12.92
CA GLY A 166 9.45 -0.12 13.87
C GLY A 166 9.76 -1.62 13.92
N ARG A 167 9.04 -2.30 14.78
CA ARG A 167 9.05 -3.77 14.87
C ARG A 167 8.13 -4.35 13.82
N LEU A 168 8.55 -5.48 13.25
CA LEU A 168 7.77 -6.19 12.24
C LEU A 168 6.88 -7.27 12.88
N PRO A 169 5.70 -7.53 12.29
CA PRO A 169 4.86 -8.63 12.74
C PRO A 169 5.58 -9.97 12.56
N PRO A 170 5.60 -10.85 13.55
CA PRO A 170 6.28 -12.14 13.49
C PRO A 170 5.39 -13.18 12.78
N VAL A 171 5.10 -12.95 11.50
CA VAL A 171 4.19 -13.76 10.69
C VAL A 171 4.91 -14.61 9.65
N PHE A 172 6.22 -14.53 9.60
CA PHE A 172 7.07 -15.30 8.68
C PHE A 172 8.06 -16.15 9.47
N PRO A 173 8.66 -17.19 8.84
CA PRO A 173 9.68 -18.02 9.48
C PRO A 173 10.85 -17.21 10.06
N THR A 174 11.45 -17.73 11.12
CA THR A 174 12.51 -17.04 11.88
C THR A 174 13.67 -16.60 10.99
N ASP A 175 14.11 -17.44 10.05
CA ASP A 175 15.22 -17.13 9.13
C ASP A 175 14.86 -15.95 8.21
N TYR A 176 13.62 -15.91 7.71
CA TYR A 176 13.14 -14.79 6.93
C TYR A 176 13.08 -13.51 7.78
N MET A 177 12.55 -13.60 9.01
CA MET A 177 12.47 -12.47 9.92
C MET A 177 13.85 -11.92 10.29
N SER A 178 14.82 -12.81 10.57
CA SER A 178 16.20 -12.43 10.91
C SER A 178 16.89 -11.70 9.74
N SER A 179 16.56 -12.07 8.49
CA SER A 179 17.11 -11.40 7.29
C SER A 179 16.73 -9.93 7.16
N TRP A 180 15.72 -9.47 7.88
CA TRP A 180 15.31 -8.07 7.91
C TRP A 180 16.18 -7.21 8.85
N GLY A 181 16.91 -7.81 9.78
CA GLY A 181 17.73 -7.10 10.74
C GLY A 181 16.92 -6.31 11.79
N ALA A 182 17.60 -5.60 12.66
CA ALA A 182 16.99 -4.79 13.70
C ALA A 182 16.33 -3.50 13.15
N PRO A 183 15.34 -2.93 13.84
CA PRO A 183 14.82 -1.61 13.52
C PRO A 183 15.94 -0.56 13.38
N LYS A 184 15.80 0.34 12.42
CA LYS A 184 16.74 1.45 12.13
C LYS A 184 18.17 1.01 11.77
N SER A 185 18.41 -0.28 11.48
CA SER A 185 19.73 -0.78 11.11
C SER A 185 20.00 -0.66 9.60
N ALA A 186 21.30 -0.66 9.24
CA ALA A 186 21.74 -0.73 7.84
C ALA A 186 21.19 -1.98 7.13
N ALA A 187 21.15 -3.12 7.81
CA ALA A 187 20.59 -4.37 7.28
C ALA A 187 19.10 -4.21 6.93
N ARG A 188 18.31 -3.56 7.79
CA ARG A 188 16.91 -3.30 7.57
C ARG A 188 16.69 -2.39 6.36
N LEU A 189 17.39 -1.26 6.28
CA LEU A 189 17.26 -0.34 5.16
C LEU A 189 17.67 -0.99 3.84
N ARG A 190 18.80 -1.69 3.86
CA ARG A 190 19.29 -2.44 2.70
C ARG A 190 18.28 -3.47 2.22
N LYS A 191 17.67 -4.25 3.12
CA LYS A 191 16.66 -5.26 2.77
C LYS A 191 15.43 -4.63 2.11
N ILE A 192 14.94 -3.51 2.64
CA ILE A 192 13.82 -2.76 2.04
C ILE A 192 14.21 -2.30 0.62
N ALA A 193 15.33 -1.61 0.50
CA ALA A 193 15.78 -1.03 -0.76
C ALA A 193 16.05 -2.09 -1.83
N GLU A 194 16.73 -3.18 -1.49
CA GLU A 194 16.97 -4.31 -2.39
C GLU A 194 15.69 -4.98 -2.85
N SER A 195 14.70 -5.13 -1.96
CA SER A 195 13.40 -5.70 -2.31
C SER A 195 12.67 -4.84 -3.33
N ILE A 196 12.59 -3.53 -3.10
CA ILE A 196 11.93 -2.59 -4.02
C ILE A 196 12.68 -2.52 -5.36
N ALA A 197 14.01 -2.43 -5.32
CA ALA A 197 14.82 -2.42 -6.54
C ALA A 197 14.70 -3.71 -7.35
N ALA A 198 14.56 -4.86 -6.70
CA ALA A 198 14.31 -6.13 -7.37
C ALA A 198 12.95 -6.15 -8.09
N PHE A 199 11.89 -5.63 -7.44
CA PHE A 199 10.58 -5.49 -8.09
C PHE A 199 10.68 -4.59 -9.32
N THR A 200 11.32 -3.44 -9.20
CA THR A 200 11.53 -2.49 -10.29
C THR A 200 12.27 -3.12 -11.47
N ARG A 201 13.42 -3.78 -11.22
CA ARG A 201 14.19 -4.47 -12.26
C ARG A 201 13.38 -5.57 -12.94
N ASN A 202 12.64 -6.36 -12.16
CA ASN A 202 11.81 -7.44 -12.72
C ASN A 202 10.69 -6.89 -13.60
N ALA A 203 10.02 -5.80 -13.19
CA ALA A 203 9.00 -5.15 -14.00
C ALA A 203 9.58 -4.58 -15.30
N LYS A 204 10.73 -3.90 -15.25
CA LYS A 204 11.42 -3.36 -16.44
C LYS A 204 11.83 -4.46 -17.41
N ARG A 205 12.30 -5.61 -16.93
CA ARG A 205 12.67 -6.76 -17.80
C ARG A 205 11.48 -7.32 -18.56
N ARG A 206 10.28 -7.27 -18.00
CA ARG A 206 9.06 -7.76 -18.66
C ARG A 206 8.58 -6.88 -19.81
N ARG A 207 9.06 -5.64 -19.90
CA ARG A 207 8.66 -4.64 -20.90
C ARG A 207 7.15 -4.47 -21.04
N ASP A 208 6.42 -4.65 -19.94
CA ASP A 208 4.97 -4.47 -19.90
C ASP A 208 4.66 -3.03 -19.49
N TYR A 209 4.20 -2.23 -20.46
CA TYR A 209 3.81 -0.82 -20.23
C TYR A 209 2.72 -0.64 -19.15
N LYS A 210 2.00 -1.71 -18.81
CA LYS A 210 1.05 -1.67 -17.67
C LYS A 210 1.71 -1.51 -16.32
N MET A 211 3.03 -1.70 -16.24
CA MET A 211 3.81 -1.57 -15.01
C MET A 211 4.49 -0.21 -14.87
N ASP A 212 4.33 0.72 -15.83
CA ASP A 212 5.03 2.01 -15.80
C ASP A 212 4.71 2.83 -14.54
N ASP A 213 3.43 2.88 -14.15
CA ASP A 213 3.03 3.56 -12.90
C ASP A 213 3.66 2.90 -11.66
N ALA A 214 3.71 1.57 -11.62
CA ALA A 214 4.32 0.83 -10.52
C ALA A 214 5.85 1.02 -10.48
N ILE A 215 6.51 1.07 -11.62
CA ILE A 215 7.95 1.35 -11.75
C ILE A 215 8.24 2.75 -11.22
N SER A 216 7.45 3.74 -11.64
CA SER A 216 7.58 5.13 -11.17
C SER A 216 7.40 5.24 -9.66
N ASP A 217 6.39 4.55 -9.11
CA ASP A 217 6.12 4.50 -7.68
C ASP A 217 7.30 3.91 -6.89
N TRP A 218 7.84 2.76 -7.33
CA TRP A 218 9.00 2.13 -6.68
C TRP A 218 10.25 3.00 -6.74
N GLU A 219 10.52 3.66 -7.86
CA GLU A 219 11.67 4.55 -8.00
C GLU A 219 11.53 5.79 -7.12
N SER A 220 10.34 6.36 -7.04
CA SER A 220 10.02 7.45 -6.12
C SER A 220 10.22 7.05 -4.65
N ASP A 221 9.74 5.86 -4.28
CA ASP A 221 9.85 5.36 -2.91
C ASP A 221 11.31 5.00 -2.54
N LEU A 222 12.11 4.52 -3.51
CA LEU A 222 13.57 4.36 -3.33
C LEU A 222 14.26 5.70 -3.12
N GLY A 223 13.90 6.74 -3.88
CA GLY A 223 14.37 8.10 -3.68
C GLY A 223 14.05 8.62 -2.28
N PHE A 224 12.79 8.45 -1.84
CA PHE A 224 12.38 8.81 -0.48
C PHE A 224 13.21 8.12 0.61
N LEU A 225 13.45 6.81 0.50
CA LEU A 225 14.27 6.06 1.46
C LEU A 225 15.73 6.51 1.46
N TYR A 226 16.25 6.81 0.27
CA TYR A 226 17.61 7.31 0.09
C TYR A 226 17.81 8.66 0.77
N ASP A 227 16.94 9.62 0.45
CA ASP A 227 17.06 11.00 0.96
C ASP A 227 16.83 11.06 2.47
N ARG A 228 15.84 10.30 2.96
CA ARG A 228 15.42 10.39 4.36
C ARG A 228 16.30 9.60 5.32
N TYR A 229 16.78 8.43 4.90
CA TYR A 229 17.41 7.49 5.83
C TYR A 229 18.82 7.06 5.45
N TYR A 230 19.20 7.13 4.17
CA TYR A 230 20.50 6.64 3.74
C TYR A 230 21.58 7.71 3.78
N ILE A 231 21.31 8.89 3.22
CA ILE A 231 22.30 10.00 3.14
C ILE A 231 22.76 10.40 4.53
N GLY A 232 24.07 10.40 4.74
CA GLY A 232 24.68 10.80 6.01
C GLY A 232 24.58 9.78 7.14
N HIS A 233 23.92 8.63 6.94
CA HIS A 233 23.74 7.63 7.97
C HIS A 233 24.34 6.27 7.63
N PHE A 234 24.39 5.89 6.34
CA PHE A 234 24.86 4.57 5.91
C PHE A 234 25.77 4.67 4.69
N SER A 235 26.64 3.65 4.51
CA SER A 235 27.66 3.60 3.44
C SER A 235 27.61 2.32 2.58
N PHE A 236 26.60 1.47 2.74
CA PHE A 236 26.47 0.30 1.85
C PHE A 236 26.09 0.71 0.44
N GLY A 237 26.44 -0.09 -0.59
CA GLY A 237 26.08 0.20 -1.97
C GLY A 237 24.55 0.28 -2.15
N TRP A 238 24.05 1.45 -2.55
CA TRP A 238 22.62 1.62 -2.80
C TRP A 238 22.18 0.84 -4.05
N PRO A 239 21.07 0.11 -4.00
CA PRO A 239 20.65 -0.70 -5.14
C PRO A 239 20.17 0.14 -6.30
N ILE A 240 20.63 -0.22 -7.51
CA ILE A 240 20.26 0.46 -8.76
C ILE A 240 19.06 -0.23 -9.41
N THR A 241 18.24 0.56 -10.11
CA THR A 241 17.05 0.09 -10.84
C THR A 241 17.26 0.03 -12.35
N ARG A 242 18.41 0.47 -12.81
CA ARG A 242 18.79 0.37 -14.24
C ARG A 242 19.04 -1.10 -14.61
N ILE A 243 18.66 -1.44 -15.86
CA ILE A 243 18.86 -2.76 -16.47
C ILE A 243 19.86 -2.59 -17.58
#